data_a9ce2586109f204e1dcd38228a49d428
#
_entry.id   a9ce2586109f204e1dcd38228a49d428
#
_cell.length_a   1.000
_cell.length_b   1.000
_cell.length_c   1.000
_cell.angle_alpha   90.00
_cell.angle_beta   90.00
_cell.angle_gamma   90.00
#
_symmetry.space_group_name_H-M   'P 1'
#
loop_
_entity.id
_entity.type
_entity.pdbx_description
1 polymer ?
#
loop_
_entity_poly.entity_id
_entity_poly.type
_entity_poly.pdbx_seq_one_letter_code
_entity_poly.pdbx_strand_id
1 'polypeptide(L)'
;MRTAWLLLCLPHAALAAPWLRSEGVATSAQGDILYREVHWRREATEGAERWVLYQCPDGQPFARKHLPASARPQARGYSLEDRRSGQTAVVDATGDSVSIAWKEDAASELRRRQLELPPDAVIDAGFDAAVRAHWPALLRGERINLPFLVPGRQRYFPVQVRRIGPVRWQGIDGQSIDVSLDTWYGGVAPRLSLVYANADRRLLQFRGTSNLRDARGSYPPVTVRFSSPAAERPASDWQRVWTQPLVDRCTVTPG
;
A
#
# COMPACT_ATOMS: atom_id res chain seq x y z
N MET A 1 57.55 3.39 -34.85
CA MET A 1 56.46 2.44 -34.62
C MET A 1 55.66 2.95 -33.41
N ARG A 2 54.43 3.47 -33.62
CA ARG A 2 53.56 3.96 -32.53
C ARG A 2 52.46 2.91 -32.32
N THR A 3 52.51 2.21 -31.19
CA THR A 3 51.53 1.21 -30.79
C THR A 3 50.30 1.92 -30.20
N ALA A 4 49.19 1.90 -30.92
CA ALA A 4 47.93 2.44 -30.43
C ALA A 4 47.25 1.37 -29.56
N TRP A 5 47.03 1.71 -28.27
CA TRP A 5 46.21 0.88 -27.38
C TRP A 5 44.74 1.23 -27.56
N LEU A 6 43.99 0.32 -28.15
CA LEU A 6 42.52 0.41 -28.17
C LEU A 6 41.98 0.00 -26.74
N LEU A 7 41.48 0.98 -26.01
CA LEU A 7 40.67 0.72 -24.83
C LEU A 7 39.28 0.20 -25.26
N LEU A 8 39.04 -1.10 -25.07
CA LEU A 8 37.73 -1.69 -25.18
C LEU A 8 36.89 -1.25 -23.96
N CYS A 9 36.01 -0.27 -24.15
CA CYS A 9 34.91 0.01 -23.21
C CYS A 9 33.86 -1.10 -23.31
N LEU A 10 33.89 -2.06 -22.39
CA LEU A 10 32.79 -3.01 -22.21
C LEU A 10 31.59 -2.26 -21.65
N PRO A 11 30.40 -2.37 -22.27
CA PRO A 11 29.19 -1.80 -21.67
C PRO A 11 28.89 -2.52 -20.36
N HIS A 12 28.91 -1.79 -19.27
CA HIS A 12 28.38 -2.28 -17.99
C HIS A 12 26.86 -2.42 -18.18
N ALA A 13 26.37 -3.65 -18.33
CA ALA A 13 24.97 -3.94 -18.24
C ALA A 13 24.52 -3.54 -16.81
N ALA A 14 23.79 -2.44 -16.69
CA ALA A 14 23.15 -2.07 -15.44
C ALA A 14 22.21 -3.23 -15.04
N LEU A 15 22.60 -4.00 -14.03
CA LEU A 15 21.75 -5.04 -13.46
C LEU A 15 20.50 -4.37 -12.93
N ALA A 16 19.33 -4.75 -13.46
CA ALA A 16 18.05 -4.26 -12.96
C ALA A 16 17.94 -4.59 -11.45
N ALA A 17 17.47 -3.62 -10.66
CA ALA A 17 17.29 -3.82 -9.23
C ALA A 17 16.44 -5.07 -8.95
N PRO A 18 16.79 -5.88 -7.93
CA PRO A 18 16.08 -7.10 -7.62
C PRO A 18 14.65 -6.79 -7.15
N TRP A 19 13.75 -7.74 -7.38
CA TRP A 19 12.42 -7.69 -6.80
C TRP A 19 12.46 -8.15 -5.34
N LEU A 20 11.84 -7.35 -4.47
CA LEU A 20 11.63 -7.67 -3.07
C LEU A 20 10.17 -8.13 -2.89
N ARG A 21 9.97 -9.31 -2.33
CA ARG A 21 8.66 -9.87 -2.02
C ARG A 21 8.43 -9.90 -0.52
N SER A 22 7.28 -9.42 -0.07
CA SER A 22 6.78 -9.58 1.29
C SER A 22 5.31 -10.02 1.26
N GLU A 23 4.83 -10.56 2.38
CA GLU A 23 3.47 -11.07 2.50
C GLU A 23 2.81 -10.56 3.77
N GLY A 24 1.55 -10.15 3.65
CA GLY A 24 0.67 -9.80 4.73
C GLY A 24 -0.53 -10.75 4.79
N VAL A 25 -0.96 -11.09 6.01
CA VAL A 25 -2.17 -11.89 6.23
C VAL A 25 -3.21 -11.01 6.89
N ALA A 26 -4.34 -10.82 6.19
CA ALA A 26 -5.47 -10.07 6.67
C ALA A 26 -6.45 -11.00 7.40
N THR A 27 -6.78 -10.66 8.66
CA THR A 27 -7.70 -11.43 9.48
C THR A 27 -8.88 -10.59 9.97
N SER A 28 -10.01 -11.24 10.23
CA SER A 28 -11.15 -10.68 10.94
C SER A 28 -10.84 -10.45 12.43
N ALA A 29 -11.76 -9.85 13.17
CA ALA A 29 -11.68 -9.71 14.63
C ALA A 29 -11.72 -11.08 15.35
N GLN A 30 -12.32 -12.10 14.73
CA GLN A 30 -12.40 -13.47 15.21
C GLN A 30 -11.14 -14.29 14.89
N GLY A 31 -10.24 -13.76 14.05
CA GLY A 31 -9.01 -14.43 13.64
C GLY A 31 -9.10 -15.18 12.32
N ASP A 32 -10.26 -15.19 11.65
CA ASP A 32 -10.41 -15.84 10.35
C ASP A 32 -9.58 -15.14 9.29
N ILE A 33 -8.90 -15.89 8.45
CA ILE A 33 -8.15 -15.33 7.31
C ILE A 33 -9.16 -14.85 6.26
N LEU A 34 -9.16 -13.55 6.02
CA LEU A 34 -10.02 -12.93 5.00
C LEU A 34 -9.35 -12.92 3.63
N TYR A 35 -8.06 -12.59 3.58
CA TYR A 35 -7.24 -12.60 2.37
C TYR A 35 -5.75 -12.50 2.72
N ARG A 36 -4.90 -12.68 1.72
CA ARG A 36 -3.45 -12.46 1.79
C ARG A 36 -3.07 -11.31 0.86
N GLU A 37 -2.07 -10.54 1.23
CA GLU A 37 -1.46 -9.50 0.42
C GLU A 37 -0.04 -9.93 0.04
N VAL A 38 0.24 -10.10 -1.24
CA VAL A 38 1.59 -10.40 -1.74
C VAL A 38 2.13 -9.14 -2.39
N HIS A 39 3.08 -8.51 -1.73
CA HIS A 39 3.71 -7.29 -2.19
C HIS A 39 5.00 -7.60 -2.94
N TRP A 40 5.15 -6.99 -4.10
CA TRP A 40 6.35 -6.97 -4.89
C TRP A 40 6.83 -5.53 -5.04
N ARG A 41 8.07 -5.28 -4.69
CA ARG A 41 8.68 -3.95 -4.74
C ARG A 41 10.00 -4.01 -5.49
N ARG A 42 10.26 -2.99 -6.28
CA ARG A 42 11.54 -2.78 -6.96
C ARG A 42 11.90 -1.31 -6.88
N GLU A 43 13.16 -1.01 -6.60
CA GLU A 43 13.68 0.34 -6.68
C GLU A 43 13.78 0.76 -8.17
N ALA A 44 13.42 2.00 -8.45
CA ALA A 44 13.51 2.65 -9.76
C ALA A 44 14.09 4.05 -9.59
N THR A 45 14.41 4.72 -10.69
CA THR A 45 15.05 6.06 -10.66
C THR A 45 14.25 7.10 -9.87
N GLU A 46 12.92 7.04 -9.96
CA GLU A 46 12.01 7.98 -9.28
C GLU A 46 11.39 7.39 -8.01
N GLY A 47 12.11 6.53 -7.32
CA GLY A 47 11.63 5.83 -6.12
C GLY A 47 11.14 4.42 -6.40
N ALA A 48 10.56 3.76 -5.39
CA ALA A 48 10.19 2.36 -5.51
C ALA A 48 8.87 2.17 -6.27
N GLU A 49 8.83 1.23 -7.20
CA GLU A 49 7.61 0.70 -7.79
C GLU A 49 7.07 -0.42 -6.89
N ARG A 50 5.76 -0.49 -6.70
CA ARG A 50 5.12 -1.55 -5.90
C ARG A 50 3.92 -2.14 -6.62
N TRP A 51 3.82 -3.46 -6.52
CA TRP A 51 2.72 -4.27 -7.01
C TRP A 51 2.17 -5.09 -5.86
N VAL A 52 0.84 -5.13 -5.71
CA VAL A 52 0.19 -5.91 -4.67
C VAL A 52 -0.82 -6.84 -5.31
N LEU A 53 -0.69 -8.13 -5.04
CA LEU A 53 -1.68 -9.13 -5.40
C LEU A 53 -2.44 -9.54 -4.16
N TYR A 54 -3.76 -9.41 -4.21
CA TYR A 54 -4.64 -9.86 -3.14
C TYR A 54 -5.17 -11.24 -3.49
N GLN A 55 -4.98 -12.17 -2.57
CA GLN A 55 -5.31 -13.57 -2.76
C GLN A 55 -6.35 -14.03 -1.76
N CYS A 56 -7.25 -14.89 -2.19
CA CYS A 56 -8.15 -15.65 -1.33
C CYS A 56 -7.34 -16.48 -0.31
N PRO A 57 -7.96 -17.00 0.76
CA PRO A 57 -7.28 -17.88 1.71
C PRO A 57 -6.62 -19.11 1.06
N ASP A 58 -7.19 -19.63 -0.04
CA ASP A 58 -6.67 -20.73 -0.86
C ASP A 58 -5.54 -20.35 -1.83
N GLY A 59 -5.17 -19.06 -1.89
CA GLY A 59 -4.08 -18.53 -2.72
C GLY A 59 -4.49 -18.05 -4.11
N GLN A 60 -5.75 -18.21 -4.54
CA GLN A 60 -6.20 -17.69 -5.83
C GLN A 60 -6.29 -16.16 -5.81
N PRO A 61 -5.73 -15.44 -6.82
CA PRO A 61 -5.76 -13.98 -6.83
C PRO A 61 -7.15 -13.47 -7.23
N PHE A 62 -7.68 -12.48 -6.51
CA PHE A 62 -8.96 -11.84 -6.81
C PHE A 62 -8.84 -10.34 -7.09
N ALA A 63 -7.77 -9.71 -6.63
CA ALA A 63 -7.52 -8.30 -6.89
C ALA A 63 -6.03 -8.01 -7.08
N ARG A 64 -5.74 -6.93 -7.78
CA ARG A 64 -4.37 -6.42 -7.97
C ARG A 64 -4.32 -4.92 -7.86
N LYS A 65 -3.21 -4.42 -7.32
CA LYS A 65 -2.92 -3.00 -7.22
C LYS A 65 -1.51 -2.72 -7.75
N HIS A 66 -1.37 -1.67 -8.52
CA HIS A 66 -0.08 -1.16 -8.96
C HIS A 66 0.12 0.26 -8.47
N LEU A 67 1.29 0.52 -7.90
CA LEU A 67 1.75 1.83 -7.47
C LEU A 67 3.02 2.13 -8.26
N PRO A 68 2.99 3.03 -9.24
CA PRO A 68 4.16 3.38 -10.05
C PRO A 68 5.25 4.01 -9.19
N ALA A 69 6.48 4.01 -9.68
CA ALA A 69 7.56 4.78 -9.09
C ALA A 69 7.17 6.27 -8.99
N SER A 70 7.57 6.94 -7.94
CA SER A 70 7.25 8.35 -7.73
C SER A 70 8.26 9.02 -6.82
N ALA A 71 8.68 10.22 -7.20
CA ALA A 71 9.49 11.10 -6.37
C ALA A 71 8.73 11.62 -5.13
N ARG A 72 7.40 11.54 -5.14
CA ARG A 72 6.51 11.88 -4.00
C ARG A 72 5.88 10.59 -3.45
N PRO A 73 6.58 9.76 -2.68
CA PRO A 73 6.09 8.44 -2.27
C PRO A 73 4.84 8.48 -1.37
N GLN A 74 4.59 9.58 -0.63
CA GLN A 74 3.37 9.76 0.16
C GLN A 74 2.14 10.11 -0.70
N ALA A 75 2.33 10.81 -1.82
CA ALA A 75 1.26 11.22 -2.73
C ALA A 75 1.29 10.42 -4.05
N ARG A 76 1.78 9.20 -4.00
CA ARG A 76 1.87 8.32 -5.16
C ARG A 76 0.48 7.92 -5.63
N GLY A 77 0.25 8.02 -6.94
CA GLY A 77 -0.92 7.45 -7.59
C GLY A 77 -0.93 5.92 -7.55
N TYR A 78 -2.06 5.33 -7.92
CA TYR A 78 -2.19 3.88 -8.03
C TYR A 78 -3.33 3.46 -8.95
N SER A 79 -3.29 2.23 -9.43
CA SER A 79 -4.44 1.54 -10.01
C SER A 79 -4.82 0.34 -9.15
N LEU A 80 -6.13 0.05 -9.06
CA LEU A 80 -6.71 -1.11 -8.37
C LEU A 80 -7.77 -1.75 -9.25
N GLU A 81 -7.72 -3.07 -9.36
CA GLU A 81 -8.75 -3.90 -9.95
C GLU A 81 -9.12 -5.00 -8.94
N ASP A 82 -10.35 -5.03 -8.46
CA ASP A 82 -10.93 -6.12 -7.65
C ASP A 82 -12.01 -6.82 -8.47
N ARG A 83 -11.71 -8.01 -8.98
CA ARG A 83 -12.64 -8.81 -9.81
C ARG A 83 -13.82 -9.32 -9.00
N ARG A 84 -13.64 -9.58 -7.73
CA ARG A 84 -14.64 -10.14 -6.81
C ARG A 84 -15.80 -9.17 -6.58
N SER A 85 -15.48 -7.88 -6.37
CA SER A 85 -16.50 -6.84 -6.16
C SER A 85 -16.83 -6.05 -7.42
N GLY A 86 -15.95 -6.08 -8.43
CA GLY A 86 -16.00 -5.20 -9.58
C GLY A 86 -15.52 -3.77 -9.28
N GLN A 87 -14.88 -3.55 -8.12
CA GLN A 87 -14.28 -2.26 -7.76
C GLN A 87 -13.08 -1.97 -8.65
N THR A 88 -13.02 -0.75 -9.18
CA THR A 88 -11.82 -0.25 -9.85
C THR A 88 -11.47 1.14 -9.38
N ALA A 89 -10.17 1.42 -9.31
CA ALA A 89 -9.67 2.76 -9.04
C ALA A 89 -8.46 3.06 -9.90
N VAL A 90 -8.40 4.26 -10.44
CA VAL A 90 -7.19 4.85 -11.00
C VAL A 90 -7.04 6.22 -10.38
N VAL A 91 -5.95 6.41 -9.66
CA VAL A 91 -5.56 7.69 -9.08
C VAL A 91 -4.22 8.05 -9.67
N ASP A 92 -4.16 9.14 -10.41
CA ASP A 92 -2.94 9.64 -11.03
C ASP A 92 -2.60 11.00 -10.42
N ALA A 93 -1.39 11.09 -9.84
CA ALA A 93 -0.90 12.29 -9.19
C ALA A 93 0.31 12.82 -9.97
N THR A 94 0.07 13.88 -10.73
CA THR A 94 1.07 14.49 -11.62
C THR A 94 1.12 16.00 -11.41
N GLY A 95 2.32 16.56 -11.23
CA GLY A 95 2.50 17.97 -10.94
C GLY A 95 1.75 18.35 -9.65
N ASP A 96 0.85 19.36 -9.74
CA ASP A 96 0.05 19.86 -8.64
C ASP A 96 -1.42 19.44 -8.74
N SER A 97 -1.70 18.36 -9.47
CA SER A 97 -3.05 17.83 -9.63
C SER A 97 -3.13 16.32 -9.39
N VAL A 98 -4.31 15.86 -9.00
CA VAL A 98 -4.65 14.46 -8.92
C VAL A 98 -5.94 14.21 -9.69
N SER A 99 -5.89 13.25 -10.61
CA SER A 99 -7.07 12.74 -11.29
C SER A 99 -7.52 11.43 -10.65
N ILE A 100 -8.83 11.27 -10.50
CA ILE A 100 -9.45 10.12 -9.86
C ILE A 100 -10.48 9.55 -10.82
N ALA A 101 -10.37 8.26 -11.13
CA ALA A 101 -11.41 7.47 -11.73
C ALA A 101 -11.76 6.34 -10.75
N TRP A 102 -12.99 6.33 -10.26
CA TRP A 102 -13.45 5.43 -9.20
C TRP A 102 -14.75 4.74 -9.58
N LYS A 103 -14.77 3.45 -9.51
CA LYS A 103 -15.95 2.61 -9.61
C LYS A 103 -16.06 1.77 -8.34
N GLU A 104 -17.17 1.90 -7.63
CA GLU A 104 -17.40 1.29 -6.31
C GLU A 104 -17.53 -0.23 -6.38
N ASP A 105 -18.28 -0.73 -7.37
CA ASP A 105 -18.56 -2.15 -7.62
C ASP A 105 -19.02 -2.37 -9.07
N ALA A 106 -19.35 -3.62 -9.41
CA ALA A 106 -19.76 -3.98 -10.77
C ALA A 106 -21.03 -3.23 -11.26
N ALA A 107 -21.94 -2.91 -10.34
CA ALA A 107 -23.20 -2.21 -10.66
C ALA A 107 -23.09 -0.69 -10.66
N SER A 108 -22.03 -0.13 -10.04
CA SER A 108 -21.84 1.31 -9.90
C SER A 108 -21.34 1.94 -11.20
N GLU A 109 -21.67 3.22 -11.39
CA GLU A 109 -21.09 4.03 -12.46
C GLU A 109 -19.66 4.44 -12.15
N LEU A 110 -18.87 4.64 -13.20
CA LEU A 110 -17.52 5.18 -13.10
C LEU A 110 -17.56 6.69 -12.87
N ARG A 111 -17.16 7.12 -11.69
CA ARG A 111 -17.07 8.54 -11.32
C ARG A 111 -15.65 9.07 -11.57
N ARG A 112 -15.54 10.26 -12.17
CA ARG A 112 -14.27 10.93 -12.40
C ARG A 112 -14.23 12.28 -11.70
N ARG A 113 -13.04 12.64 -11.20
CA ARG A 113 -12.80 13.94 -10.59
C ARG A 113 -11.32 14.33 -10.74
N GLN A 114 -11.10 15.63 -10.89
CA GLN A 114 -9.77 16.23 -10.76
C GLN A 114 -9.76 17.15 -9.55
N LEU A 115 -8.68 17.10 -8.77
CA LEU A 115 -8.46 17.90 -7.58
C LEU A 115 -7.06 18.50 -7.64
N GLU A 116 -6.86 19.59 -6.90
CA GLU A 116 -5.53 20.06 -6.57
C GLU A 116 -4.81 19.05 -5.67
N LEU A 117 -3.50 18.89 -5.83
CA LEU A 117 -2.66 18.03 -5.01
C LEU A 117 -1.92 18.90 -3.96
N PRO A 118 -2.37 18.91 -2.70
CA PRO A 118 -1.67 19.62 -1.63
C PRO A 118 -0.24 19.11 -1.45
N PRO A 119 0.73 19.95 -1.04
CA PRO A 119 2.13 19.57 -0.88
C PRO A 119 2.36 18.34 0.01
N ASP A 120 1.60 18.24 1.13
CA ASP A 120 1.73 17.17 2.11
C ASP A 120 0.63 16.11 1.97
N ALA A 121 -0.02 16.04 0.80
CA ALA A 121 -1.09 15.08 0.56
C ALA A 121 -0.60 13.64 0.71
N VAL A 122 -1.47 12.81 1.30
CA VAL A 122 -1.27 11.38 1.41
C VAL A 122 -2.33 10.65 0.59
N ILE A 123 -1.90 9.72 -0.24
CA ILE A 123 -2.76 8.91 -1.09
C ILE A 123 -2.56 7.44 -0.74
N ASP A 124 -3.64 6.72 -0.39
CA ASP A 124 -3.66 5.27 -0.13
C ASP A 124 -2.52 4.82 0.82
N ALA A 125 -1.71 3.82 0.41
CA ALA A 125 -0.57 3.32 1.17
C ALA A 125 0.59 4.33 1.33
N GLY A 126 0.45 5.54 0.79
CA GLY A 126 1.41 6.64 0.99
C GLY A 126 1.57 7.07 2.46
N PHE A 127 0.62 6.70 3.33
CA PHE A 127 0.79 6.92 4.77
C PHE A 127 2.04 6.24 5.34
N ASP A 128 2.48 5.09 4.77
CA ASP A 128 3.72 4.40 5.16
C ASP A 128 4.95 5.29 4.91
N ALA A 129 5.01 5.95 3.76
CA ALA A 129 6.07 6.90 3.44
C ALA A 129 5.99 8.16 4.33
N ALA A 130 4.79 8.68 4.59
CA ALA A 130 4.58 9.82 5.46
C ALA A 130 5.02 9.53 6.90
N VAL A 131 4.66 8.38 7.47
CA VAL A 131 5.11 7.96 8.81
C VAL A 131 6.64 7.89 8.88
N ARG A 132 7.29 7.30 7.87
CA ARG A 132 8.77 7.21 7.84
C ARG A 132 9.44 8.57 7.69
N ALA A 133 8.89 9.47 6.89
CA ALA A 133 9.41 10.84 6.73
C ALA A 133 9.33 11.63 8.04
N HIS A 134 8.23 11.47 8.77
CA HIS A 134 8.00 12.15 10.05
C HIS A 134 8.47 11.36 11.28
N TRP A 135 9.21 10.26 11.10
CA TRP A 135 9.63 9.38 12.20
C TRP A 135 10.31 10.10 13.36
N PRO A 136 11.29 11.00 13.16
CA PRO A 136 11.92 11.71 14.27
C PRO A 136 10.93 12.59 15.05
N ALA A 137 10.03 13.28 14.38
CA ALA A 137 9.02 14.13 14.98
C ALA A 137 8.02 13.30 15.82
N LEU A 138 7.56 12.17 15.26
CA LEU A 138 6.69 11.23 15.96
C LEU A 138 7.36 10.66 17.23
N LEU A 139 8.67 10.35 17.18
CA LEU A 139 9.41 9.89 18.37
C LEU A 139 9.51 10.96 19.46
N ARG A 140 9.52 12.25 19.10
CA ARG A 140 9.46 13.36 20.07
C ARG A 140 8.05 13.60 20.63
N GLY A 141 7.03 12.87 20.12
CA GLY A 141 5.64 13.01 20.56
C GLY A 141 4.84 14.07 19.79
N GLU A 142 5.38 14.59 18.69
CA GLU A 142 4.69 15.55 17.83
C GLU A 142 3.49 14.89 17.13
N ARG A 143 2.45 15.68 16.90
CA ARG A 143 1.28 15.29 16.09
C ARG A 143 1.45 15.85 14.70
N ILE A 144 1.25 15.01 13.69
CA ILE A 144 1.40 15.39 12.27
C ILE A 144 0.02 15.40 11.65
N ASN A 145 -0.39 16.54 11.10
CA ASN A 145 -1.66 16.68 10.40
C ASN A 145 -1.41 16.64 8.89
N LEU A 146 -2.15 15.79 8.18
CA LEU A 146 -1.95 15.53 6.74
C LEU A 146 -3.30 15.50 6.02
N PRO A 147 -3.41 16.05 4.81
CA PRO A 147 -4.58 15.84 3.95
C PRO A 147 -4.52 14.44 3.32
N PHE A 148 -5.45 13.56 3.72
CA PHE A 148 -5.55 12.19 3.22
C PHE A 148 -6.63 12.09 2.15
N LEU A 149 -6.26 11.66 0.94
CA LEU A 149 -7.21 11.45 -0.15
C LEU A 149 -8.02 10.16 0.08
N VAL A 150 -9.34 10.30 0.06
CA VAL A 150 -10.29 9.18 0.02
C VAL A 150 -10.92 9.12 -1.37
N PRO A 151 -10.43 8.29 -2.30
CA PRO A 151 -10.85 8.30 -3.70
C PRO A 151 -12.34 8.02 -3.90
N GLY A 152 -12.92 7.10 -3.12
CA GLY A 152 -14.36 6.81 -3.14
C GLY A 152 -15.23 8.01 -2.73
N ARG A 153 -14.69 8.98 -1.99
CA ARG A 153 -15.33 10.25 -1.63
C ARG A 153 -14.87 11.41 -2.51
N GLN A 154 -13.86 11.18 -3.34
CA GLN A 154 -13.27 12.16 -4.25
C GLN A 154 -12.89 13.49 -3.57
N ARG A 155 -12.33 13.42 -2.36
CA ARG A 155 -11.88 14.57 -1.58
C ARG A 155 -10.83 14.18 -0.54
N TYR A 156 -10.14 15.21 -0.04
CA TYR A 156 -9.24 15.07 1.09
C TYR A 156 -9.99 15.17 2.42
N PHE A 157 -9.47 14.43 3.40
CA PHE A 157 -9.87 14.54 4.81
C PHE A 157 -8.63 14.85 5.64
N PRO A 158 -8.72 15.76 6.61
CA PRO A 158 -7.62 15.98 7.54
C PRO A 158 -7.48 14.74 8.44
N VAL A 159 -6.28 14.18 8.46
CA VAL A 159 -5.92 13.09 9.37
C VAL A 159 -4.82 13.54 10.30
N GLN A 160 -4.87 13.08 11.55
CA GLN A 160 -3.81 13.26 12.52
C GLN A 160 -3.06 11.95 12.72
N VAL A 161 -1.74 11.99 12.56
CA VAL A 161 -0.82 10.89 12.84
C VAL A 161 -0.13 11.17 14.17
N ARG A 162 -0.16 10.22 15.09
CA ARG A 162 0.51 10.35 16.40
C ARG A 162 1.14 9.04 16.84
N ARG A 163 2.27 9.13 17.52
CA ARG A 163 2.85 8.00 18.23
C ARG A 163 2.06 7.73 19.51
N ILE A 164 1.74 6.47 19.79
CA ILE A 164 1.11 6.02 21.02
C ILE A 164 2.18 5.60 22.05
N GLY A 165 3.20 4.88 21.60
CA GLY A 165 4.29 4.44 22.47
C GLY A 165 5.09 3.29 21.89
N PRO A 166 6.13 2.85 22.63
CA PRO A 166 6.88 1.65 22.26
C PRO A 166 6.01 0.42 22.44
N VAL A 167 6.27 -0.59 21.60
CA VAL A 167 5.58 -1.88 21.66
C VAL A 167 6.56 -3.00 21.33
N ARG A 168 6.39 -4.17 21.97
CA ARG A 168 7.06 -5.39 21.56
C ARG A 168 6.08 -6.27 20.80
N TRP A 169 6.28 -6.37 19.48
CA TRP A 169 5.40 -7.10 18.59
C TRP A 169 6.08 -8.40 18.14
N GLN A 170 5.58 -9.56 18.56
CA GLN A 170 6.15 -10.88 18.22
C GLN A 170 7.68 -10.93 18.40
N GLY A 171 8.20 -10.37 19.49
CA GLY A 171 9.64 -10.32 19.77
C GLY A 171 10.41 -9.18 19.09
N ILE A 172 9.77 -8.37 18.24
CA ILE A 172 10.38 -7.24 17.54
C ILE A 172 10.04 -5.94 18.27
N ASP A 173 11.05 -5.13 18.59
CA ASP A 173 10.85 -3.83 19.20
C ASP A 173 10.36 -2.82 18.14
N GLY A 174 9.32 -2.08 18.48
CA GLY A 174 8.64 -1.18 17.54
C GLY A 174 7.94 -0.01 18.19
N GLN A 175 7.20 0.73 17.37
CA GLN A 175 6.36 1.84 17.79
C GLN A 175 4.93 1.61 17.31
N SER A 176 3.98 1.90 18.21
CA SER A 176 2.56 1.98 17.86
C SER A 176 2.23 3.40 17.41
N ILE A 177 1.63 3.52 16.25
CA ILE A 177 1.23 4.78 15.61
C ILE A 177 -0.27 4.71 15.33
N ASP A 178 -1.01 5.73 15.72
CA ASP A 178 -2.41 5.91 15.36
C ASP A 178 -2.56 6.96 14.26
N VAL A 179 -3.46 6.68 13.33
CA VAL A 179 -3.95 7.64 12.35
C VAL A 179 -5.46 7.78 12.54
N SER A 180 -5.92 8.98 12.82
CA SER A 180 -7.34 9.28 13.03
C SER A 180 -7.78 10.43 12.15
N LEU A 181 -9.05 10.43 11.73
CA LEU A 181 -9.65 11.62 11.11
C LEU A 181 -9.74 12.71 12.17
N ASP A 182 -9.30 13.91 11.81
CA ASP A 182 -9.36 15.11 12.68
C ASP A 182 -10.71 15.83 12.51
N THR A 183 -11.81 15.09 12.41
CA THR A 183 -13.12 15.71 12.20
C THR A 183 -14.16 15.19 13.17
N TRP A 184 -14.74 16.12 13.89
CA TRP A 184 -15.95 15.92 14.69
C TRP A 184 -17.20 15.91 13.77
N TYR A 185 -17.52 14.78 13.18
CA TYR A 185 -18.80 14.57 12.53
C TYR A 185 -19.50 13.36 13.16
N GLY A 186 -20.08 13.55 14.36
CA GLY A 186 -21.19 12.76 14.90
C GLY A 186 -21.10 11.21 14.86
N GLY A 187 -19.92 10.62 14.75
CA GLY A 187 -19.72 9.17 14.70
C GLY A 187 -18.31 8.79 15.07
N VAL A 188 -18.07 7.51 15.37
CA VAL A 188 -16.74 6.98 15.63
C VAL A 188 -15.92 7.10 14.35
N ALA A 189 -15.01 8.08 14.30
CA ALA A 189 -14.10 8.25 13.18
C ALA A 189 -13.25 6.98 12.99
N PRO A 190 -13.08 6.47 11.75
CA PRO A 190 -12.22 5.33 11.50
C PRO A 190 -10.81 5.62 12.01
N ARG A 191 -10.31 4.75 12.87
CA ARG A 191 -8.93 4.80 13.35
C ARG A 191 -8.14 3.70 12.67
N LEU A 192 -6.92 4.06 12.23
CA LEU A 192 -5.94 3.08 11.81
C LEU A 192 -4.91 2.96 12.95
N SER A 193 -4.62 1.76 13.37
CA SER A 193 -3.55 1.48 14.31
C SER A 193 -2.46 0.69 13.59
N LEU A 194 -1.24 1.20 13.66
CA LEU A 194 -0.09 0.73 12.91
C LEU A 194 1.02 0.37 13.87
N VAL A 195 1.76 -0.68 13.57
CA VAL A 195 2.96 -1.05 14.30
C VAL A 195 4.13 -1.09 13.32
N TYR A 196 5.19 -0.35 13.64
CA TYR A 196 6.41 -0.29 12.87
C TYR A 196 7.60 -0.81 13.68
N ALA A 197 8.51 -1.56 13.04
CA ALA A 197 9.77 -1.95 13.66
C ALA A 197 10.69 -0.73 13.89
N ASN A 198 11.43 -0.73 15.00
CA ASN A 198 12.41 0.34 15.27
C ASN A 198 13.61 0.26 14.31
N ALA A 199 14.07 -0.93 13.98
CA ALA A 199 15.32 -1.15 13.26
C ALA A 199 15.30 -0.62 11.82
N ASP A 200 14.25 -0.91 11.08
CA ASP A 200 14.14 -0.64 9.64
C ASP A 200 12.88 0.16 9.26
N ARG A 201 12.07 0.50 10.24
CA ARG A 201 10.80 1.23 10.09
C ARG A 201 9.82 0.52 9.14
N ARG A 202 9.93 -0.81 8.99
CA ARG A 202 8.95 -1.56 8.21
C ARG A 202 7.64 -1.68 8.98
N LEU A 203 6.53 -1.69 8.26
CA LEU A 203 5.22 -1.97 8.81
C LEU A 203 5.16 -3.45 9.24
N LEU A 204 4.80 -3.70 10.49
CA LEU A 204 4.61 -5.03 11.07
C LEU A 204 3.13 -5.40 11.14
N GLN A 205 2.28 -4.41 11.44
CA GLN A 205 0.84 -4.59 11.54
C GLN A 205 0.10 -3.33 11.09
N PHE A 206 -0.96 -3.57 10.35
CA PHE A 206 -2.01 -2.60 10.07
C PHE A 206 -3.30 -3.10 10.70
N ARG A 207 -4.03 -2.24 11.39
CA ARG A 207 -5.39 -2.51 11.88
C ARG A 207 -6.28 -1.34 11.53
N GLY A 208 -7.36 -1.62 10.80
CA GLY A 208 -8.28 -0.58 10.34
C GLY A 208 -9.32 -1.13 9.38
N THR A 209 -9.98 -0.25 8.64
CA THR A 209 -10.92 -0.63 7.59
C THR A 209 -10.16 -1.02 6.32
N SER A 210 -10.51 -2.15 5.73
CA SER A 210 -9.98 -2.59 4.44
C SER A 210 -10.36 -1.60 3.32
N ASN A 211 -9.50 -1.47 2.32
CA ASN A 211 -9.84 -0.77 1.07
C ASN A 211 -10.44 -1.70 0.00
N LEU A 212 -10.61 -2.98 0.32
CA LEU A 212 -11.28 -3.98 -0.50
C LEU A 212 -12.62 -4.34 0.12
N ARG A 213 -13.63 -4.52 -0.72
CA ARG A 213 -14.96 -4.93 -0.28
C ARG A 213 -15.01 -6.44 -0.02
N ASP A 214 -15.80 -6.84 0.94
CA ASP A 214 -16.13 -8.24 1.17
C ASP A 214 -17.25 -8.73 0.24
N ALA A 215 -17.66 -9.99 0.38
CA ALA A 215 -18.74 -10.59 -0.41
C ALA A 215 -20.12 -9.94 -0.16
N ARG A 216 -20.27 -9.17 0.94
CA ARG A 216 -21.48 -8.42 1.29
C ARG A 216 -21.46 -6.99 0.75
N GLY A 217 -20.39 -6.61 0.05
CA GLY A 217 -20.18 -5.27 -0.47
C GLY A 217 -19.77 -4.24 0.58
N SER A 218 -19.33 -4.67 1.76
CA SER A 218 -18.88 -3.81 2.85
C SER A 218 -17.35 -3.74 2.91
N TYR A 219 -16.81 -2.67 3.48
CA TYR A 219 -15.39 -2.55 3.79
C TYR A 219 -15.13 -3.07 5.22
N PRO A 220 -14.69 -4.31 5.40
CA PRO A 220 -14.59 -4.92 6.72
C PRO A 220 -13.44 -4.33 7.54
N PRO A 221 -13.55 -4.29 8.88
CA PRO A 221 -12.40 -4.09 9.73
C PRO A 221 -11.46 -5.29 9.62
N VAL A 222 -10.16 -5.01 9.47
CA VAL A 222 -9.13 -6.04 9.29
C VAL A 222 -7.90 -5.76 10.15
N THR A 223 -7.19 -6.84 10.47
CA THR A 223 -5.80 -6.77 10.95
C THR A 223 -4.91 -7.47 9.94
N VAL A 224 -4.02 -6.70 9.29
CA VAL A 224 -3.00 -7.25 8.38
C VAL A 224 -1.68 -7.37 9.13
N ARG A 225 -1.07 -8.55 9.13
CA ARG A 225 0.21 -8.83 9.79
C ARG A 225 1.27 -9.19 8.75
N PHE A 226 2.42 -8.53 8.85
CA PHE A 226 3.61 -8.76 8.02
C PHE A 226 4.69 -9.41 8.89
N SER A 227 4.61 -10.72 9.06
CA SER A 227 5.45 -11.47 10.02
C SER A 227 6.91 -11.60 9.56
N SER A 228 7.16 -11.56 8.25
CA SER A 228 8.50 -11.73 7.69
C SER A 228 8.98 -10.45 6.97
N PRO A 229 10.27 -10.15 7.02
CA PRO A 229 10.84 -9.11 6.18
C PRO A 229 10.71 -9.47 4.69
N ALA A 230 10.85 -8.46 3.84
CA ALA A 230 10.89 -8.68 2.40
C ALA A 230 12.13 -9.48 2.00
N ALA A 231 11.98 -10.41 1.06
CA ALA A 231 13.05 -11.23 0.53
C ALA A 231 13.20 -11.02 -0.99
N GLU A 232 14.44 -11.09 -1.47
CA GLU A 232 14.73 -11.02 -2.90
C GLU A 232 14.15 -12.21 -3.65
N ARG A 233 13.60 -11.94 -4.84
CA ARG A 233 13.04 -12.92 -5.75
C ARG A 233 13.41 -12.61 -7.19
N PRO A 234 13.53 -13.64 -8.05
CA PRO A 234 13.71 -13.45 -9.49
C PRO A 234 12.55 -12.70 -10.14
N ALA A 235 12.85 -11.91 -11.17
CA ALA A 235 11.82 -11.21 -11.94
C ALA A 235 10.79 -12.14 -12.58
N SER A 236 11.22 -13.37 -12.95
CA SER A 236 10.33 -14.41 -13.48
C SER A 236 9.22 -14.82 -12.53
N ASP A 237 9.47 -14.78 -11.21
CA ASP A 237 8.46 -15.11 -10.21
C ASP A 237 7.37 -14.04 -10.19
N TRP A 238 7.76 -12.75 -10.23
CA TRP A 238 6.82 -11.65 -10.32
C TRP A 238 5.97 -11.73 -11.61
N GLN A 239 6.59 -11.94 -12.77
CA GLN A 239 5.89 -12.06 -14.05
C GLN A 239 4.84 -13.17 -14.03
N ARG A 240 5.20 -14.35 -13.51
CA ARG A 240 4.30 -15.49 -13.41
C ARG A 240 3.10 -15.20 -12.53
N VAL A 241 3.31 -14.54 -11.40
CA VAL A 241 2.25 -14.23 -10.42
C VAL A 241 1.34 -13.13 -10.97
N TRP A 242 1.90 -12.12 -11.62
CA TRP A 242 1.13 -10.96 -12.10
C TRP A 242 0.20 -11.28 -13.27
N THR A 243 0.56 -12.25 -14.10
CA THR A 243 -0.23 -12.68 -15.26
C THR A 243 -1.35 -13.66 -14.91
N GLN A 244 -1.45 -14.12 -13.67
CA GLN A 244 -2.53 -15.01 -13.25
C GLN A 244 -3.89 -14.33 -13.43
N PRO A 245 -4.92 -15.03 -13.94
CA PRO A 245 -6.27 -14.49 -14.03
C PRO A 245 -6.83 -14.26 -12.62
N LEU A 246 -7.59 -13.16 -12.46
CA LEU A 246 -8.29 -12.88 -11.21
C LEU A 246 -9.60 -13.67 -11.15
N VAL A 247 -9.88 -14.26 -9.97
CA VAL A 247 -11.15 -14.94 -9.72
C VAL A 247 -12.22 -13.95 -9.23
N ASP A 248 -13.46 -14.22 -9.55
CA ASP A 248 -14.63 -13.43 -9.13
C ASP A 248 -15.19 -13.86 -7.77
N ARG A 249 -14.75 -15.00 -7.24
CA ARG A 249 -15.16 -15.52 -5.93
C ARG A 249 -14.01 -16.26 -5.25
N CYS A 250 -13.92 -16.11 -3.94
CA CYS A 250 -13.06 -16.96 -3.13
C CYS A 250 -13.83 -18.20 -2.71
N THR A 251 -13.28 -19.38 -2.96
CA THR A 251 -13.79 -20.62 -2.42
C THR A 251 -13.47 -20.69 -0.93
N VAL A 252 -14.50 -20.84 -0.10
CA VAL A 252 -14.31 -21.16 1.32
C VAL A 252 -14.07 -22.68 1.37
N THR A 253 -12.84 -23.10 1.61
CA THR A 253 -12.60 -24.50 1.97
C THR A 253 -13.12 -24.69 3.38
N PRO A 254 -14.15 -25.55 3.59
CA PRO A 254 -14.55 -25.90 4.95
C PRO A 254 -13.34 -26.53 5.65
N GLY A 255 -12.94 -25.97 6.80
CA GLY A 255 -11.92 -26.55 7.67
C GLY A 255 -12.44 -27.78 8.40
#